data_2788c57b3f75f882d7e7841db1155e35
#
_entry.id   2788c57b3f75f882d7e7841db1155e35
#
_cell.length_a   1.000
_cell.length_b   1.000
_cell.length_c   1.000
_cell.angle_alpha   90.00
_cell.angle_beta   90.00
_cell.angle_gamma   90.00
#
_symmetry.space_group_name_H-M   'P 1'
#
loop_
_entity.id
_entity.type
_entity.pdbx_description
1 polymer ?
#
loop_
_entity_poly.entity_id
_entity_poly.type
_entity_poly.pdbx_seq_one_letter_code
_entity_poly.pdbx_strand_id
1 'polypeptide(L)'
;GGFEALTWATEYPDFMDFTISLASSYKTAGHNYALSKFMNHIIETDPDYNEGKYSKKLARSLRLASESVYTFGQSKSYYRECSNDEIDEEMIMLAEEGVLDDPNDLIYNNNASLNYDIEKDLGKLKSKLLIIAIEGDEFFPPELDGIPLHNIVSGSELIIFKSLHGHLGSYE
;
A
#
# COMPACT_ATOMS: atom_id res chain seq x y z
N GLY A 1 -1.74 -7.69 0.44
CA GLY A 1 -2.70 -8.73 0.81
C GLY A 1 -4.16 -8.35 0.59
N GLY A 2 -4.61 -7.13 0.96
CA GLY A 2 -6.04 -6.78 0.86
C GLY A 2 -6.58 -6.70 -0.57
N PHE A 3 -5.81 -6.17 -1.52
CA PHE A 3 -6.19 -6.17 -2.94
C PHE A 3 -6.37 -7.60 -3.48
N GLU A 4 -5.46 -8.48 -3.15
CA GLU A 4 -5.51 -9.88 -3.55
C GLU A 4 -6.73 -10.58 -2.93
N ALA A 5 -6.97 -10.39 -1.63
CA ALA A 5 -8.12 -11.00 -0.95
C ALA A 5 -9.46 -10.57 -1.57
N LEU A 6 -9.61 -9.28 -1.87
CA LEU A 6 -10.81 -8.74 -2.51
C LEU A 6 -10.94 -9.21 -3.96
N THR A 7 -9.84 -9.27 -4.71
CA THR A 7 -9.85 -9.82 -6.08
C THR A 7 -10.28 -11.28 -6.08
N TRP A 8 -9.74 -12.10 -5.21
CA TRP A 8 -10.14 -13.50 -5.07
C TRP A 8 -11.63 -13.64 -4.72
N ALA A 9 -12.11 -12.82 -3.79
CA ALA A 9 -13.50 -12.88 -3.36
C ALA A 9 -14.50 -12.44 -4.43
N THR A 10 -14.10 -11.58 -5.36
CA THR A 10 -14.94 -11.14 -6.48
C THR A 10 -14.83 -12.05 -7.71
N GLU A 11 -13.64 -12.60 -7.99
CA GLU A 11 -13.44 -13.51 -9.13
C GLU A 11 -13.88 -14.94 -8.82
N TYR A 12 -13.80 -15.38 -7.56
CA TYR A 12 -14.18 -16.73 -7.12
C TYR A 12 -15.14 -16.66 -5.93
N PRO A 13 -16.36 -16.11 -6.11
CA PRO A 13 -17.26 -15.77 -5.01
C PRO A 13 -17.77 -16.99 -4.20
N ASP A 14 -17.71 -18.19 -4.77
CA ASP A 14 -18.12 -19.43 -4.09
C ASP A 14 -16.93 -20.18 -3.44
N PHE A 15 -15.73 -19.62 -3.48
CA PHE A 15 -14.52 -20.30 -3.00
C PHE A 15 -14.30 -20.15 -1.48
N MET A 16 -14.75 -19.04 -0.89
CA MET A 16 -14.49 -18.72 0.52
C MET A 16 -15.74 -18.23 1.23
N ASP A 17 -15.85 -18.56 2.51
CA ASP A 17 -16.96 -18.12 3.37
C ASP A 17 -16.68 -16.75 3.99
N PHE A 18 -15.41 -16.41 4.20
CA PHE A 18 -14.96 -15.17 4.84
C PHE A 18 -13.81 -14.52 4.07
N THR A 19 -13.83 -13.21 4.02
CA THR A 19 -12.76 -12.37 3.44
C THR A 19 -12.37 -11.29 4.43
N ILE A 20 -11.08 -11.08 4.63
CA ILE A 20 -10.56 -9.97 5.44
C ILE A 20 -9.80 -9.03 4.52
N SER A 21 -10.20 -7.77 4.50
CA SER A 21 -9.49 -6.67 3.83
C SER A 21 -8.81 -5.83 4.90
N LEU A 22 -7.49 -5.95 5.02
CA LEU A 22 -6.68 -5.22 5.99
C LEU A 22 -5.92 -4.10 5.31
N ALA A 23 -6.07 -2.87 5.82
CA ALA A 23 -5.34 -1.67 5.39
C ALA A 23 -5.27 -1.57 3.85
N SER A 24 -6.42 -1.59 3.19
CA SER A 24 -6.50 -1.60 1.72
C SER A 24 -7.77 -0.94 1.20
N SER A 25 -7.91 -0.89 -0.12
CA SER A 25 -9.05 -0.31 -0.83
C SER A 25 -9.61 -1.27 -1.88
N TYR A 26 -10.73 -0.92 -2.47
CA TYR A 26 -11.33 -1.62 -3.64
C TYR A 26 -10.85 -1.06 -4.98
N LYS A 27 -10.08 0.03 -4.96
CA LYS A 27 -9.40 0.60 -6.13
C LYS A 27 -8.22 1.47 -5.70
N THR A 28 -7.24 1.63 -6.57
CA THR A 28 -6.16 2.60 -6.38
C THR A 28 -6.58 3.95 -6.95
N ALA A 29 -6.65 4.97 -6.11
CA ALA A 29 -7.08 6.31 -6.50
C ALA A 29 -6.43 7.39 -5.60
N GLY A 30 -6.59 8.66 -5.99
CA GLY A 30 -6.18 9.82 -5.19
C GLY A 30 -4.72 9.79 -4.77
N HIS A 31 -4.47 9.92 -3.47
CA HIS A 31 -3.12 10.02 -2.92
C HIS A 31 -2.30 8.73 -3.13
N ASN A 32 -2.91 7.56 -2.93
CA ASN A 32 -2.24 6.29 -3.16
C ASN A 32 -1.79 6.12 -4.62
N TYR A 33 -2.64 6.50 -5.57
CA TYR A 33 -2.27 6.53 -7.00
C TYR A 33 -1.06 7.45 -7.24
N ALA A 34 -1.10 8.67 -6.70
CA ALA A 34 -0.02 9.64 -6.86
C ALA A 34 1.30 9.14 -6.28
N LEU A 35 1.26 8.53 -5.09
CA LEU A 35 2.43 7.96 -4.42
C LEU A 35 3.03 6.80 -5.22
N SER A 36 2.21 5.85 -5.67
CA SER A 36 2.68 4.72 -6.49
C SER A 36 3.31 5.20 -7.81
N LYS A 37 2.73 6.23 -8.44
CA LYS A 37 3.34 6.88 -9.63
C LYS A 37 4.66 7.55 -9.30
N PHE A 38 4.75 8.22 -8.16
CA PHE A 38 5.99 8.87 -7.72
C PHE A 38 7.11 7.84 -7.51
N MET A 39 6.83 6.73 -6.85
CA MET A 39 7.79 5.64 -6.66
C MET A 39 8.28 5.06 -7.99
N ASN A 40 7.38 4.83 -8.94
CA ASN A 40 7.77 4.40 -10.29
C ASN A 40 8.67 5.43 -10.96
N HIS A 41 8.34 6.73 -10.89
CA HIS A 41 9.15 7.78 -11.49
C HIS A 41 10.57 7.86 -10.90
N ILE A 42 10.74 7.60 -9.59
CA ILE A 42 12.07 7.54 -8.96
C ILE A 42 12.95 6.49 -9.69
N ILE A 43 12.39 5.33 -9.98
CA ILE A 43 13.11 4.22 -10.63
C ILE A 43 13.24 4.46 -12.13
N GLU A 44 12.15 4.81 -12.82
CA GLU A 44 12.10 4.97 -14.29
C GLU A 44 12.98 6.12 -14.78
N THR A 45 13.21 7.14 -13.95
CA THR A 45 14.08 8.29 -14.29
C THR A 45 15.55 8.07 -13.96
N ASP A 46 15.92 6.95 -13.34
CA ASP A 46 17.31 6.59 -13.14
C ASP A 46 17.99 6.37 -14.50
N PRO A 47 19.12 7.06 -14.79
CA PRO A 47 19.80 6.93 -16.08
C PRO A 47 20.24 5.51 -16.42
N ASP A 48 20.46 4.67 -15.41
CA ASP A 48 20.90 3.29 -15.56
C ASP A 48 19.73 2.29 -15.63
N TYR A 49 18.46 2.71 -15.45
CA TYR A 49 17.29 1.83 -15.50
C TYR A 49 17.02 1.27 -16.90
N ASN A 50 17.22 2.07 -17.94
CA ASN A 50 17.18 1.64 -19.34
C ASN A 50 15.94 0.76 -19.67
N GLU A 51 14.74 1.25 -19.34
CA GLU A 51 13.48 0.53 -19.59
C GLU A 51 13.45 -0.89 -18.98
N GLY A 52 14.05 -1.07 -17.82
CA GLY A 52 14.12 -2.36 -17.12
C GLY A 52 15.27 -3.26 -17.58
N LYS A 53 16.16 -2.78 -18.45
CA LYS A 53 17.33 -3.52 -18.95
C LYS A 53 18.64 -3.06 -18.29
N TYR A 54 18.58 -2.77 -16.99
CA TYR A 54 19.73 -2.34 -16.23
C TYR A 54 20.76 -3.48 -16.12
N SER A 55 22.05 -3.10 -16.10
CA SER A 55 23.17 -4.04 -15.95
C SER A 55 23.89 -3.92 -14.60
N LYS A 56 23.52 -2.93 -13.80
CA LYS A 56 24.04 -2.70 -12.46
C LYS A 56 22.92 -2.27 -11.52
N LYS A 57 23.17 -2.42 -10.23
CA LYS A 57 22.23 -2.07 -9.17
C LYS A 57 21.87 -0.59 -9.21
N LEU A 58 20.58 -0.27 -9.15
CA LEU A 58 20.07 1.09 -9.10
C LEU A 58 19.98 1.58 -7.64
N ALA A 59 21.08 1.47 -6.90
CA ALA A 59 21.11 1.68 -5.46
C ALA A 59 20.57 3.05 -5.01
N ARG A 60 20.82 4.11 -5.80
CA ARG A 60 20.31 5.45 -5.48
C ARG A 60 18.79 5.50 -5.56
N SER A 61 18.22 5.02 -6.63
CA SER A 61 16.77 5.07 -6.87
C SER A 61 16.03 4.13 -5.92
N LEU A 62 16.60 2.97 -5.59
CA LEU A 62 16.04 2.05 -4.62
C LEU A 62 16.02 2.67 -3.20
N ARG A 63 17.10 3.35 -2.77
CA ARG A 63 17.10 4.08 -1.50
C ARG A 63 15.99 5.13 -1.46
N LEU A 64 15.89 5.97 -2.48
CA LEU A 64 14.86 7.02 -2.54
C LEU A 64 13.44 6.46 -2.56
N ALA A 65 13.23 5.33 -3.25
CA ALA A 65 11.92 4.66 -3.25
C ALA A 65 11.56 4.16 -1.85
N SER A 66 12.49 3.53 -1.13
CA SER A 66 12.28 3.08 0.25
C SER A 66 12.05 4.24 1.23
N GLU A 67 12.82 5.31 1.14
CA GLU A 67 12.61 6.51 1.96
C GLU A 67 11.22 7.12 1.70
N SER A 68 10.71 7.05 0.48
CA SER A 68 9.35 7.52 0.17
C SER A 68 8.29 6.63 0.84
N VAL A 69 8.48 5.31 0.86
CA VAL A 69 7.59 4.40 1.59
C VAL A 69 7.58 4.70 3.09
N TYR A 70 8.75 4.93 3.69
CA TYR A 70 8.84 5.31 5.10
C TYR A 70 8.07 6.60 5.38
N THR A 71 8.31 7.64 4.56
CA THR A 71 7.72 8.97 4.76
C THR A 71 6.18 8.95 4.76
N PHE A 72 5.55 8.05 4.00
CA PHE A 72 4.10 7.95 3.90
C PHE A 72 3.51 6.71 4.57
N GLY A 73 4.34 5.75 4.98
CA GLY A 73 3.91 4.52 5.63
C GLY A 73 3.58 4.70 7.11
N GLN A 74 4.32 5.58 7.80
CA GLN A 74 4.09 5.94 9.19
C GLN A 74 3.00 7.02 9.31
N SER A 75 2.32 7.09 10.45
CA SER A 75 1.37 8.16 10.71
C SER A 75 2.07 9.49 11.04
N LYS A 76 1.37 10.61 10.83
CA LYS A 76 1.86 11.93 11.28
C LYS A 76 2.08 12.00 12.79
N SER A 77 1.32 11.25 13.57
CA SER A 77 1.46 11.17 15.02
C SER A 77 2.76 10.47 15.41
N TYR A 78 3.16 9.43 14.69
CA TYR A 78 4.44 8.77 14.89
C TYR A 78 5.61 9.76 14.82
N TYR A 79 5.71 10.52 13.72
CA TYR A 79 6.78 11.49 13.55
C TYR A 79 6.80 12.60 14.60
N ARG A 80 5.64 12.93 15.17
CA ARG A 80 5.55 13.92 16.25
C ARG A 80 6.14 13.42 17.57
N GLU A 81 6.18 12.10 17.76
CA GLU A 81 6.72 11.47 18.97
C GLU A 81 8.21 11.13 18.85
N CYS A 82 8.72 10.96 17.62
CA CYS A 82 10.13 10.69 17.35
C CYS A 82 10.97 11.97 17.44
N SER A 83 12.21 11.84 17.88
CA SER A 83 13.25 12.84 17.67
C SER A 83 13.73 12.86 16.22
N ASN A 84 14.36 13.96 15.80
CA ASN A 84 14.92 14.03 14.45
C ASN A 84 16.04 12.97 14.24
N ASP A 85 16.82 12.68 15.25
CA ASP A 85 17.90 11.68 15.17
C ASP A 85 17.35 10.27 14.96
N GLU A 86 16.24 9.90 15.64
CA GLU A 86 15.54 8.62 15.42
C GLU A 86 14.98 8.51 14.00
N ILE A 87 14.38 9.58 13.48
CA ILE A 87 13.88 9.62 12.10
C ILE A 87 15.02 9.42 11.10
N ASP A 88 16.14 10.12 11.28
CA ASP A 88 17.33 10.00 10.42
C ASP A 88 17.89 8.57 10.42
N GLU A 89 18.00 7.95 11.60
CA GLU A 89 18.46 6.56 11.74
C GLU A 89 17.54 5.56 11.03
N GLU A 90 16.23 5.68 11.21
CA GLU A 90 15.27 4.80 10.56
C GLU A 90 15.24 4.98 9.03
N MET A 91 15.31 6.21 8.54
CA MET A 91 15.40 6.47 7.10
C MET A 91 16.63 5.82 6.48
N ILE A 92 17.79 5.93 7.14
CA ILE A 92 19.04 5.29 6.67
C ILE A 92 18.88 3.76 6.66
N MET A 93 18.34 3.18 7.72
CA MET A 93 18.15 1.72 7.83
C MET A 93 17.25 1.21 6.69
N LEU A 94 16.09 1.81 6.49
CA LEU A 94 15.15 1.41 5.45
C LEU A 94 15.68 1.65 4.03
N ALA A 95 16.45 2.73 3.83
CA ALA A 95 17.11 2.98 2.56
C ALA A 95 18.11 1.86 2.21
N GLU A 96 18.89 1.39 3.19
CA GLU A 96 19.84 0.28 2.97
C GLU A 96 19.13 -1.06 2.73
N GLU A 97 18.02 -1.33 3.40
CA GLU A 97 17.18 -2.51 3.14
C GLU A 97 16.60 -2.48 1.72
N GLY A 98 16.09 -1.34 1.28
CA GLY A 98 15.52 -1.16 -0.06
C GLY A 98 16.51 -1.38 -1.20
N VAL A 99 17.81 -1.23 -0.96
CA VAL A 99 18.84 -1.57 -1.96
C VAL A 99 18.83 -3.06 -2.30
N LEU A 100 18.27 -3.91 -1.47
CA LEU A 100 18.18 -5.36 -1.73
C LEU A 100 17.09 -5.72 -2.77
N ASP A 101 16.12 -4.84 -2.99
CA ASP A 101 15.02 -5.06 -3.90
C ASP A 101 15.46 -5.08 -5.37
N ASP A 102 14.63 -5.69 -6.20
CA ASP A 102 14.76 -5.62 -7.66
C ASP A 102 13.89 -4.47 -8.21
N PRO A 103 14.47 -3.54 -8.99
CA PRO A 103 13.73 -2.41 -9.54
C PRO A 103 12.53 -2.81 -10.41
N ASN A 104 12.65 -3.88 -11.20
CA ASN A 104 11.55 -4.33 -12.04
C ASN A 104 10.41 -4.92 -11.21
N ASP A 105 10.71 -5.66 -10.14
CA ASP A 105 9.69 -6.21 -9.24
C ASP A 105 8.88 -5.07 -8.58
N LEU A 106 9.55 -4.01 -8.15
CA LEU A 106 8.87 -2.82 -7.61
C LEU A 106 7.95 -2.16 -8.65
N ILE A 107 8.44 -1.95 -9.87
CA ILE A 107 7.66 -1.38 -10.97
C ILE A 107 6.46 -2.28 -11.32
N TYR A 108 6.64 -3.60 -11.41
CA TYR A 108 5.55 -4.52 -11.74
C TYR A 108 4.49 -4.58 -10.65
N ASN A 109 4.89 -4.62 -9.39
CA ASN A 109 3.97 -4.57 -8.24
C ASN A 109 3.18 -3.26 -8.20
N ASN A 110 3.87 -2.13 -8.37
CA ASN A 110 3.21 -0.83 -8.41
C ASN A 110 2.28 -0.71 -9.62
N ASN A 111 2.66 -1.19 -10.80
CA ASN A 111 1.80 -1.16 -11.98
C ASN A 111 0.56 -2.04 -11.82
N ALA A 112 0.67 -3.19 -11.15
CA ALA A 112 -0.49 -4.01 -10.81
C ALA A 112 -1.43 -3.23 -9.88
N SER A 113 -0.89 -2.56 -8.85
CA SER A 113 -1.67 -1.71 -7.94
C SER A 113 -2.30 -0.52 -8.66
N LEU A 114 -1.56 0.19 -9.51
CA LEU A 114 -2.06 1.36 -10.26
C LEU A 114 -3.24 1.04 -11.18
N ASN A 115 -3.34 -0.20 -11.67
CA ASN A 115 -4.42 -0.67 -12.52
C ASN A 115 -5.54 -1.38 -11.75
N TYR A 116 -5.44 -1.44 -10.40
CA TYR A 116 -6.41 -2.12 -9.57
C TYR A 116 -7.69 -1.28 -9.40
N ASP A 117 -8.80 -1.81 -9.88
CA ASP A 117 -10.15 -1.28 -9.68
C ASP A 117 -11.17 -2.42 -9.81
N ILE A 118 -11.77 -2.79 -8.69
CA ILE A 118 -12.81 -3.82 -8.62
C ILE A 118 -14.17 -3.26 -8.20
N GLU A 119 -14.35 -1.94 -8.23
CA GLU A 119 -15.58 -1.29 -7.76
C GLU A 119 -16.85 -1.90 -8.39
N LYS A 120 -16.78 -2.19 -9.70
CA LYS A 120 -17.91 -2.78 -10.44
C LYS A 120 -18.16 -4.25 -10.08
N ASP A 121 -17.17 -4.92 -9.54
CA ASP A 121 -17.21 -6.35 -9.23
C ASP A 121 -17.58 -6.63 -7.77
N LEU A 122 -17.63 -5.62 -6.91
CA LEU A 122 -17.98 -5.76 -5.49
C LEU A 122 -19.35 -6.42 -5.28
N GLY A 123 -20.28 -6.22 -6.20
CA GLY A 123 -21.60 -6.88 -6.17
C GLY A 123 -21.58 -8.40 -6.35
N LYS A 124 -20.46 -8.98 -6.79
CA LYS A 124 -20.28 -10.44 -6.92
C LYS A 124 -19.91 -11.12 -5.59
N LEU A 125 -19.47 -10.32 -4.59
CA LEU A 125 -18.97 -10.79 -3.31
C LEU A 125 -20.05 -11.56 -2.56
N LYS A 126 -19.78 -12.83 -2.21
CA LYS A 126 -20.70 -13.70 -1.44
C LYS A 126 -20.15 -14.00 -0.04
N SER A 127 -18.82 -13.95 0.13
CA SER A 127 -18.17 -14.14 1.43
C SER A 127 -18.57 -13.04 2.40
N LYS A 128 -18.57 -13.33 3.70
CA LYS A 128 -18.68 -12.32 4.75
C LYS A 128 -17.39 -11.49 4.76
N LEU A 129 -17.52 -10.18 4.55
CA LEU A 129 -16.38 -9.27 4.47
C LEU A 129 -16.17 -8.58 5.82
N LEU A 130 -14.97 -8.75 6.36
CA LEU A 130 -14.43 -7.91 7.44
C LEU A 130 -13.42 -6.92 6.85
N ILE A 131 -13.66 -5.65 7.09
CA ILE A 131 -12.77 -4.55 6.69
C ILE A 131 -12.05 -4.07 7.94
N ILE A 132 -10.72 -4.07 7.91
CA ILE A 132 -9.90 -3.55 8.99
C ILE A 132 -9.12 -2.37 8.43
N ALA A 133 -9.46 -1.17 8.88
CA ALA A 133 -8.78 0.07 8.53
C ALA A 133 -7.95 0.59 9.71
N ILE A 134 -6.92 1.37 9.44
CA ILE A 134 -6.00 1.89 10.45
C ILE A 134 -6.12 3.40 10.53
N GLU A 135 -6.39 3.93 11.72
CA GLU A 135 -6.42 5.38 11.95
C GLU A 135 -5.03 5.97 11.70
N GLY A 136 -4.95 6.97 10.83
CA GLY A 136 -3.68 7.60 10.45
C GLY A 136 -2.93 6.91 9.32
N ASP A 137 -3.51 5.89 8.68
CA ASP A 137 -2.98 5.31 7.43
C ASP A 137 -3.02 6.35 6.32
N GLU A 138 -1.85 6.71 5.78
CA GLU A 138 -1.72 7.69 4.69
C GLU A 138 -1.83 7.02 3.29
N PHE A 139 -1.67 5.69 3.21
CA PHE A 139 -1.87 4.94 1.96
C PHE A 139 -3.37 4.69 1.71
N PHE A 140 -4.08 4.23 2.75
CA PHE A 140 -5.50 3.90 2.69
C PHE A 140 -6.25 4.53 3.86
N PRO A 141 -6.43 5.86 3.85
CA PRO A 141 -7.17 6.55 4.90
C PRO A 141 -8.57 5.95 5.08
N PRO A 142 -8.98 5.62 6.32
CA PRO A 142 -10.30 4.99 6.56
C PRO A 142 -11.46 5.74 5.92
N GLU A 143 -11.44 7.07 5.93
CA GLU A 143 -12.48 7.92 5.38
C GLU A 143 -12.57 7.90 3.86
N LEU A 144 -11.49 7.54 3.17
CA LEU A 144 -11.41 7.49 1.70
C LEU A 144 -11.52 6.07 1.15
N ASP A 145 -11.22 5.06 1.94
CA ASP A 145 -11.10 3.67 1.50
C ASP A 145 -11.98 2.70 2.28
N GLY A 146 -11.70 2.45 3.56
CA GLY A 146 -12.40 1.46 4.36
C GLY A 146 -13.88 1.78 4.58
N ILE A 147 -14.21 3.02 4.92
CA ILE A 147 -15.59 3.46 5.12
C ILE A 147 -16.40 3.42 3.81
N PRO A 148 -15.91 3.94 2.66
CA PRO A 148 -16.60 3.79 1.39
C PRO A 148 -16.82 2.33 1.00
N LEU A 149 -15.82 1.45 1.15
CA LEU A 149 -15.96 0.02 0.88
C LEU A 149 -17.08 -0.61 1.73
N HIS A 150 -17.10 -0.30 3.04
CA HIS A 150 -18.17 -0.76 3.94
C HIS A 150 -19.56 -0.29 3.50
N ASN A 151 -19.67 0.96 3.04
CA ASN A 151 -20.94 1.52 2.57
C ASN A 151 -21.44 0.87 1.26
N ILE A 152 -20.51 0.40 0.41
CA ILE A 152 -20.85 -0.27 -0.86
C ILE A 152 -21.26 -1.72 -0.62
N VAL A 153 -20.52 -2.45 0.24
CA VAL A 153 -20.74 -3.88 0.48
C VAL A 153 -21.68 -4.10 1.65
N SER A 154 -22.96 -4.29 1.34
CA SER A 154 -23.99 -4.54 2.36
C SER A 154 -23.69 -5.80 3.18
N GLY A 155 -23.77 -5.67 4.50
CA GLY A 155 -23.51 -6.76 5.44
C GLY A 155 -22.03 -7.00 5.75
N SER A 156 -21.13 -6.17 5.25
CA SER A 156 -19.73 -6.16 5.70
C SER A 156 -19.62 -5.64 7.15
N GLU A 157 -18.54 -5.98 7.81
CA GLU A 157 -18.16 -5.44 9.12
C GLU A 157 -16.94 -4.53 8.95
N LEU A 158 -16.90 -3.40 9.67
CA LEU A 158 -15.78 -2.45 9.65
C LEU A 158 -15.21 -2.29 11.05
N ILE A 159 -13.90 -2.46 11.17
CA ILE A 159 -13.12 -2.12 12.35
C ILE A 159 -12.10 -1.06 11.95
N ILE A 160 -12.07 0.06 12.69
CA ILE A 160 -11.00 1.05 12.59
C ILE A 160 -10.22 0.98 13.90
N PHE A 161 -8.98 0.54 13.84
CA PHE A 161 -8.12 0.49 15.01
C PHE A 161 -7.06 1.60 14.99
N LYS A 162 -6.55 1.92 16.18
CA LYS A 162 -5.53 2.94 16.35
C LYS A 162 -4.16 2.32 16.35
N SER A 163 -3.29 2.80 15.47
CA SER A 163 -1.86 2.54 15.51
C SER A 163 -1.09 3.83 15.28
N LEU A 164 0.00 4.01 16.01
CA LEU A 164 0.95 5.10 15.72
C LEU A 164 1.66 4.89 14.39
N HIS A 165 1.79 3.63 13.95
CA HIS A 165 2.55 3.27 12.77
C HIS A 165 1.78 3.43 11.44
N GLY A 166 0.57 4.03 11.45
CA GLY A 166 -0.17 4.26 10.21
C GLY A 166 -0.33 2.99 9.40
N HIS A 167 0.02 3.00 8.10
CA HIS A 167 -0.06 1.81 7.25
C HIS A 167 0.81 0.65 7.75
N LEU A 168 1.98 0.95 8.33
CA LEU A 168 2.88 -0.08 8.88
C LEU A 168 2.31 -0.74 10.14
N GLY A 169 1.31 -0.16 10.78
CA GLY A 169 0.52 -0.82 11.84
C GLY A 169 -0.21 -2.08 11.40
N SER A 170 -0.26 -2.36 10.10
CA SER A 170 -0.77 -3.63 9.57
C SER A 170 0.09 -4.85 9.96
N TYR A 171 1.28 -4.65 10.52
CA TYR A 171 2.18 -5.69 11.01
C TYR A 171 2.10 -5.89 12.54
N GLU A 172 1.29 -5.09 13.26
CA GLU A 172 1.02 -5.25 14.68
C GLU A 172 -0.06 -6.32 14.94
#